data_eb36f83977b25ffe918a77c2477527b1
#
_entry.id   eb36f83977b25ffe918a77c2477527b1
#
_cell.length_a   1.000
_cell.length_b   1.000
_cell.length_c   1.000
_cell.angle_alpha   90.00
_cell.angle_beta   90.00
_cell.angle_gamma   90.00
#
_symmetry.space_group_name_H-M   'P 1'
#
loop_
_entity.id
_entity.type
_entity.pdbx_description
1 polymer ?
#
loop_
_entity_poly.entity_id
_entity_poly.type
_entity_poly.pdbx_seq_one_letter_code
_entity_poly.pdbx_strand_id
1 'polypeptide(L)'
;EAQAVRDSLLSLAGDLDVRLGGPPVSANADTTRRSLYFFHSHNEQNTFLSIFDDANVLECYRRSESILPQQALALQNSRLASAAAEKIAARIEAKDDASFARAAFELVLCQSPTAEELAECVAALKVMKRGPFVLALLNHNDFVTIR
;
A
#
# COMPACT_ATOMS: atom_id res chain seq x y z
N GLU A 1 -9.48 3.04 -4.71
CA GLU A 1 -9.12 2.72 -6.10
C GLU A 1 -7.84 1.88 -6.15
N ALA A 2 -7.87 0.76 -6.88
CA ALA A 2 -6.77 -0.20 -7.00
C ALA A 2 -5.41 0.46 -7.35
N GLN A 3 -5.42 1.31 -8.38
CA GLN A 3 -4.23 2.02 -8.85
C GLN A 3 -3.66 2.94 -7.78
N ALA A 4 -4.52 3.63 -7.02
CA ALA A 4 -4.08 4.51 -5.95
C ALA A 4 -3.40 3.73 -4.82
N VAL A 5 -3.96 2.59 -4.41
CA VAL A 5 -3.37 1.74 -3.36
C VAL A 5 -1.97 1.27 -3.76
N ARG A 6 -1.81 0.72 -4.97
CA ARG A 6 -0.50 0.27 -5.47
C ARG A 6 0.50 1.42 -5.59
N ASP A 7 0.09 2.52 -6.22
CA ASP A 7 0.97 3.67 -6.44
C ASP A 7 1.36 4.34 -5.11
N SER A 8 0.47 4.35 -4.10
CA SER A 8 0.78 4.81 -2.74
C SER A 8 1.84 3.94 -2.06
N LEU A 9 1.74 2.61 -2.15
CA LEU A 9 2.77 1.69 -1.63
C LEU A 9 4.13 2.00 -2.22
N LEU A 10 4.22 2.13 -3.55
CA LEU A 10 5.47 2.44 -4.23
C LEU A 10 5.98 3.86 -3.91
N SER A 11 5.10 4.83 -3.79
CA SER A 11 5.45 6.21 -3.44
C SER A 11 6.03 6.30 -2.05
N LEU A 12 5.39 5.70 -1.04
CA LEU A 12 5.87 5.66 0.34
C LEU A 12 7.20 4.92 0.45
N ALA A 13 7.39 3.83 -0.31
CA ALA A 13 8.64 3.11 -0.40
C ALA A 13 9.76 3.91 -1.10
N GLY A 14 9.41 4.95 -1.88
CA GLY A 14 10.35 5.74 -2.68
C GLY A 14 10.74 5.09 -4.00
N ASP A 15 9.98 4.11 -4.45
CA ASP A 15 10.25 3.35 -5.67
C ASP A 15 9.40 3.82 -6.87
N LEU A 16 8.37 4.64 -6.66
CA LEU A 16 7.44 5.01 -7.73
C LEU A 16 8.14 5.76 -8.87
N ASP A 17 8.08 5.18 -10.07
CA ASP A 17 8.52 5.87 -11.29
C ASP A 17 7.44 6.84 -11.77
N VAL A 18 7.68 8.13 -11.56
CA VAL A 18 6.76 9.23 -11.90
C VAL A 18 6.90 9.74 -13.33
N ARG A 19 7.78 9.16 -14.17
CA ARG A 19 7.95 9.59 -15.56
C ARG A 19 6.64 9.51 -16.31
N LEU A 20 6.35 10.55 -17.09
CA LEU A 20 5.15 10.64 -17.89
C LEU A 20 5.38 10.09 -19.31
N GLY A 21 4.32 9.54 -19.92
CA GLY A 21 4.33 9.03 -21.29
C GLY A 21 5.06 7.69 -21.45
N GLY A 22 5.22 7.27 -22.69
CA GLY A 22 5.80 5.97 -23.05
C GLY A 22 4.78 4.87 -23.33
N PRO A 23 5.22 3.70 -23.75
CA PRO A 23 4.35 2.59 -24.09
C PRO A 23 3.70 1.99 -22.84
N PRO A 24 2.54 1.32 -22.99
CA PRO A 24 1.92 0.56 -21.91
C PRO A 24 2.84 -0.59 -21.47
N VAL A 25 2.67 -1.00 -20.22
CA VAL A 25 3.43 -2.08 -19.59
C VAL A 25 2.47 -3.27 -19.37
N SER A 26 2.95 -4.50 -19.57
CA SER A 26 2.14 -5.71 -19.29
C SER A 26 1.61 -5.68 -17.86
N ALA A 27 0.36 -6.10 -17.69
CA ALA A 27 -0.32 -6.12 -16.38
C ALA A 27 0.45 -6.90 -15.31
N ASN A 28 1.21 -7.93 -15.71
CA ASN A 28 1.98 -8.79 -14.80
C ASN A 28 3.48 -8.45 -14.74
N ALA A 29 3.90 -7.34 -15.34
CA ALA A 29 5.29 -6.91 -15.28
C ALA A 29 5.66 -6.49 -13.85
N ASP A 30 6.85 -6.93 -13.41
CA ASP A 30 7.47 -6.41 -12.18
C ASP A 30 8.07 -5.03 -12.49
N THR A 31 7.29 -4.00 -12.22
CA THR A 31 7.62 -2.63 -12.59
C THR A 31 7.24 -1.66 -11.48
N THR A 32 8.01 -0.59 -11.35
CA THR A 32 7.74 0.53 -10.45
C THR A 32 6.96 1.66 -11.10
N ARG A 33 6.59 1.53 -12.38
CA ARG A 33 5.77 2.54 -13.06
C ARG A 33 4.39 2.69 -12.42
N ARG A 34 3.81 3.86 -12.58
CA ARG A 34 2.43 4.13 -12.14
C ARG A 34 1.47 3.15 -12.77
N SER A 35 0.51 2.69 -11.99
CA SER A 35 -0.48 1.68 -12.39
C SER A 35 -1.32 2.08 -13.60
N LEU A 36 -1.46 3.39 -13.85
CA LEU A 36 -2.18 3.89 -15.03
C LEU A 36 -1.54 3.50 -16.37
N TYR A 37 -0.26 3.09 -16.37
CA TYR A 37 0.46 2.63 -17.58
C TYR A 37 0.34 1.14 -17.82
N PHE A 38 -0.32 0.38 -16.97
CA PHE A 38 -0.57 -1.02 -17.24
C PHE A 38 -1.50 -1.20 -18.43
N PHE A 39 -1.20 -2.22 -19.23
CA PHE A 39 -2.08 -2.64 -20.31
C PHE A 39 -3.38 -3.19 -19.71
N HIS A 40 -4.51 -2.58 -20.08
CA HIS A 40 -5.85 -2.96 -19.64
C HIS A 40 -6.50 -3.84 -20.69
N SER A 41 -6.65 -5.13 -20.42
CA SER A 41 -7.29 -6.09 -21.30
C SER A 41 -8.12 -7.09 -20.50
N HIS A 42 -9.21 -7.58 -21.09
CA HIS A 42 -9.99 -8.65 -20.48
C HIS A 42 -9.17 -9.93 -20.25
N ASN A 43 -8.22 -10.22 -21.13
CA ASN A 43 -7.42 -11.44 -21.09
C ASN A 43 -6.13 -11.30 -20.23
N GLU A 44 -5.78 -10.10 -19.84
CA GLU A 44 -4.57 -9.83 -19.05
C GLU A 44 -4.90 -8.82 -17.95
N GLN A 45 -5.15 -9.34 -16.74
CA GLN A 45 -5.47 -8.55 -15.58
C GLN A 45 -4.34 -8.61 -14.54
N ASN A 46 -4.06 -7.49 -13.90
CA ASN A 46 -3.14 -7.47 -12.78
C ASN A 46 -3.85 -8.03 -11.54
N THR A 47 -3.32 -9.12 -10.97
CA THR A 47 -3.93 -9.81 -9.83
C THR A 47 -4.07 -8.91 -8.59
N PHE A 48 -3.09 -8.03 -8.34
CA PHE A 48 -3.16 -7.11 -7.21
C PHE A 48 -4.26 -6.08 -7.43
N LEU A 49 -4.33 -5.46 -8.61
CA LEU A 49 -5.33 -4.44 -8.91
C LEU A 49 -6.76 -5.02 -8.90
N SER A 50 -6.96 -6.22 -9.41
CA SER A 50 -8.29 -6.85 -9.45
C SER A 50 -8.87 -7.12 -8.05
N ILE A 51 -8.03 -7.34 -7.03
CA ILE A 51 -8.47 -7.49 -5.64
C ILE A 51 -8.94 -6.15 -5.04
N PHE A 52 -8.39 -5.02 -5.52
CA PHE A 52 -8.70 -3.67 -5.03
C PHE A 52 -9.68 -2.91 -5.94
N ASP A 53 -10.62 -3.62 -6.56
CA ASP A 53 -11.69 -3.04 -7.38
C ASP A 53 -11.16 -2.28 -8.60
N ASP A 54 -10.34 -2.95 -9.39
CA ASP A 54 -9.94 -2.44 -10.69
C ASP A 54 -11.14 -2.26 -11.64
N ALA A 55 -11.01 -1.34 -12.57
CA ALA A 55 -12.08 -1.03 -13.51
C ALA A 55 -12.34 -2.21 -14.45
N ASN A 56 -13.60 -2.65 -14.56
CA ASN A 56 -13.99 -3.70 -15.48
C ASN A 56 -14.00 -3.20 -16.93
N VAL A 57 -13.17 -3.80 -17.78
CA VAL A 57 -13.00 -3.41 -19.19
C VAL A 57 -14.26 -3.67 -20.01
N LEU A 58 -15.07 -4.68 -19.64
CA LEU A 58 -16.29 -5.08 -20.35
C LEU A 58 -17.53 -4.27 -19.94
N GLU A 59 -17.51 -3.64 -18.77
CA GLU A 59 -18.65 -2.91 -18.22
C GLU A 59 -18.44 -1.40 -18.21
N CYS A 60 -17.89 -0.84 -19.27
CA CYS A 60 -17.61 0.60 -19.39
C CYS A 60 -16.79 1.15 -18.22
N TYR A 61 -15.79 0.39 -17.78
CA TYR A 61 -14.92 0.72 -16.64
C TYR A 61 -15.67 0.90 -15.31
N ARG A 62 -16.85 0.27 -15.17
CA ARG A 62 -17.56 0.23 -13.89
C ARG A 62 -16.70 -0.45 -12.83
N ARG A 63 -16.68 0.10 -11.63
CA ARG A 63 -16.01 -0.48 -10.47
C ARG A 63 -17.03 -1.22 -9.62
N SER A 64 -16.65 -2.38 -9.11
CA SER A 64 -17.36 -3.08 -8.05
C SER A 64 -16.86 -2.62 -6.68
N GLU A 65 -17.66 -2.77 -5.65
CA GLU A 65 -17.20 -2.62 -4.27
C GLU A 65 -16.94 -4.01 -3.70
N SER A 66 -15.69 -4.27 -3.31
CA SER A 66 -15.29 -5.57 -2.73
C SER A 66 -15.42 -5.59 -1.22
N ILE A 67 -15.39 -6.81 -0.68
CA ILE A 67 -15.43 -7.05 0.76
C ILE A 67 -14.03 -6.82 1.35
N LEU A 68 -13.91 -5.88 2.27
CA LEU A 68 -12.69 -5.48 2.97
C LEU A 68 -11.77 -6.62 3.50
N PRO A 69 -12.29 -7.75 4.06
CA PRO A 69 -11.43 -8.83 4.54
C PRO A 69 -10.51 -9.44 3.50
N GLN A 70 -10.94 -9.55 2.24
CA GLN A 70 -10.12 -10.09 1.15
C GLN A 70 -8.99 -9.13 0.78
N GLN A 71 -9.23 -7.84 0.81
CA GLN A 71 -8.23 -6.81 0.53
C GLN A 71 -7.16 -6.76 1.61
N ALA A 72 -7.55 -6.83 2.90
CA ALA A 72 -6.61 -6.88 4.02
C ALA A 72 -5.72 -8.13 3.95
N LEU A 73 -6.31 -9.30 3.66
CA LEU A 73 -5.56 -10.54 3.49
C LEU A 73 -4.60 -10.48 2.29
N ALA A 74 -5.01 -9.84 1.20
CA ALA A 74 -4.17 -9.65 0.02
C ALA A 74 -2.98 -8.74 0.31
N LEU A 75 -3.17 -7.61 1.03
CA LEU A 75 -2.07 -6.73 1.45
C LEU A 75 -1.09 -7.47 2.35
N GLN A 76 -1.59 -8.19 3.36
CA GLN A 76 -0.75 -8.92 4.30
C GLN A 76 0.13 -9.97 3.62
N ASN A 77 -0.38 -10.63 2.58
CA ASN A 77 0.33 -11.67 1.84
C ASN A 77 1.04 -11.18 0.58
N SER A 78 0.92 -9.90 0.24
CA SER A 78 1.53 -9.31 -0.94
C SER A 78 3.04 -9.13 -0.76
N ARG A 79 3.82 -9.65 -1.73
CA ARG A 79 5.26 -9.37 -1.79
C ARG A 79 5.54 -7.89 -1.98
N LEU A 80 4.70 -7.20 -2.77
CA LEU A 80 4.81 -5.76 -2.99
C LEU A 80 4.64 -4.99 -1.67
N ALA A 81 3.58 -5.29 -0.91
CA ALA A 81 3.33 -4.61 0.36
C ALA A 81 4.41 -4.92 1.41
N SER A 82 4.86 -6.18 1.51
CA SER A 82 5.97 -6.55 2.40
C SER A 82 7.27 -5.83 2.05
N ALA A 83 7.64 -5.80 0.77
CA ALA A 83 8.85 -5.11 0.33
C ALA A 83 8.74 -3.59 0.54
N ALA A 84 7.58 -3.00 0.27
CA ALA A 84 7.32 -1.59 0.55
C ALA A 84 7.44 -1.28 2.05
N ALA A 85 6.85 -2.11 2.91
CA ALA A 85 6.91 -1.94 4.36
C ALA A 85 8.35 -1.94 4.90
N GLU A 86 9.20 -2.84 4.44
CA GLU A 86 10.62 -2.87 4.83
C GLU A 86 11.36 -1.61 4.37
N LYS A 87 11.13 -1.13 3.15
CA LYS A 87 11.73 0.09 2.64
C LYS A 87 11.23 1.34 3.38
N ILE A 88 9.93 1.43 3.65
CA ILE A 88 9.35 2.52 4.44
C ILE A 88 9.99 2.54 5.83
N ALA A 89 10.05 1.38 6.49
CA ALA A 89 10.66 1.26 7.82
C ALA A 89 12.14 1.68 7.83
N ALA A 90 12.89 1.35 6.79
CA ALA A 90 14.30 1.73 6.66
C ALA A 90 14.51 3.23 6.40
N ARG A 91 13.53 3.91 5.80
CA ARG A 91 13.59 5.36 5.50
C ARG A 91 13.23 6.25 6.71
N ILE A 92 12.52 5.68 7.69
CA ILE A 92 12.15 6.45 8.89
C ILE A 92 13.33 6.53 9.84
N GLU A 93 13.92 7.73 9.93
CA GLU A 93 14.96 8.03 10.91
C GLU A 93 14.33 8.30 12.28
N ALA A 94 14.54 7.42 13.22
CA ALA A 94 14.00 7.54 14.58
C ALA A 94 14.97 6.99 15.62
N LYS A 95 15.10 7.72 16.73
CA LYS A 95 16.02 7.39 17.83
C LYS A 95 15.49 6.29 18.74
N ASP A 96 14.19 6.20 18.87
CA ASP A 96 13.49 5.26 19.74
C ASP A 96 12.19 4.76 19.08
N ASP A 97 11.54 3.78 19.71
CA ASP A 97 10.32 3.16 19.18
C ASP A 97 9.11 4.12 19.20
N ALA A 98 9.06 5.06 20.14
CA ALA A 98 7.96 6.03 20.23
C ALA A 98 8.01 7.03 19.07
N SER A 99 9.21 7.57 18.77
CA SER A 99 9.40 8.45 17.63
C SER A 99 9.23 7.73 16.30
N PHE A 100 9.66 6.46 16.21
CA PHE A 100 9.42 5.62 15.04
C PHE A 100 7.93 5.36 14.82
N ALA A 101 7.19 4.94 15.86
CA ALA A 101 5.77 4.67 15.80
C ALA A 101 4.98 5.90 15.34
N ARG A 102 5.29 7.07 15.92
CA ARG A 102 4.65 8.34 15.51
C ARG A 102 4.91 8.67 14.05
N ALA A 103 6.17 8.63 13.63
CA ALA A 103 6.54 8.95 12.25
C ALA A 103 5.95 7.98 11.24
N ALA A 104 5.93 6.67 11.56
CA ALA A 104 5.31 5.66 10.71
C ALA A 104 3.78 5.84 10.60
N PHE A 105 3.13 6.14 11.71
CA PHE A 105 1.68 6.39 11.76
C PHE A 105 1.30 7.63 10.93
N GLU A 106 2.01 8.74 11.11
CA GLU A 106 1.80 9.97 10.36
C GLU A 106 2.10 9.80 8.85
N LEU A 107 3.17 9.06 8.52
CA LEU A 107 3.55 8.83 7.13
C LEU A 107 2.53 7.95 6.39
N VAL A 108 2.03 6.88 7.03
CA VAL A 108 1.16 5.89 6.40
C VAL A 108 -0.31 6.32 6.44
N LEU A 109 -0.77 6.84 7.58
CA LEU A 109 -2.19 7.16 7.81
C LEU A 109 -2.50 8.65 7.68
N CYS A 110 -1.49 9.50 7.47
CA CYS A 110 -1.63 10.95 7.34
C CYS A 110 -2.31 11.63 8.54
N GLN A 111 -2.20 11.03 9.73
CA GLN A 111 -2.75 11.55 10.99
C GLN A 111 -1.82 11.22 12.15
N SER A 112 -1.85 12.05 13.20
CA SER A 112 -1.07 11.78 14.41
C SER A 112 -1.80 10.75 15.28
N PRO A 113 -1.08 9.76 15.85
CA PRO A 113 -1.68 8.81 16.77
C PRO A 113 -2.12 9.48 18.07
N THR A 114 -3.22 9.03 18.65
CA THR A 114 -3.63 9.38 20.02
C THR A 114 -2.62 8.82 21.03
N ALA A 115 -2.72 9.24 22.29
CA ALA A 115 -1.83 8.73 23.33
C ALA A 115 -2.00 7.21 23.56
N GLU A 116 -3.22 6.71 23.42
CA GLU A 116 -3.53 5.28 23.56
C GLU A 116 -2.98 4.48 22.39
N GLU A 117 -3.22 4.90 21.15
CA GLU A 117 -2.68 4.27 19.94
C GLU A 117 -1.14 4.26 19.95
N LEU A 118 -0.52 5.37 20.36
CA LEU A 118 0.94 5.43 20.46
C LEU A 118 1.48 4.41 21.48
N ALA A 119 0.82 4.28 22.64
CA ALA A 119 1.21 3.30 23.64
C ALA A 119 1.11 1.86 23.11
N GLU A 120 0.04 1.53 22.39
CA GLU A 120 -0.14 0.22 21.74
C GLU A 120 0.91 -0.02 20.66
N CYS A 121 1.21 0.98 19.82
CA CYS A 121 2.26 0.90 18.79
C CYS A 121 3.64 0.62 19.41
N VAL A 122 3.99 1.32 20.49
CA VAL A 122 5.25 1.09 21.21
C VAL A 122 5.30 -0.30 21.84
N ALA A 123 4.17 -0.79 22.39
CA ALA A 123 4.08 -2.15 22.92
C ALA A 123 4.28 -3.19 21.80
N ALA A 124 3.69 -2.98 20.63
CA ALA A 124 3.85 -3.85 19.48
C ALA A 124 5.32 -3.90 19.00
N LEU A 125 6.02 -2.75 18.95
CA LEU A 125 7.42 -2.69 18.52
C LEU A 125 8.40 -3.41 19.45
N LYS A 126 8.01 -3.71 20.70
CA LYS A 126 8.82 -4.54 21.60
C LYS A 126 8.84 -6.03 21.22
N VAL A 127 7.82 -6.49 20.47
CA VAL A 127 7.65 -7.91 20.11
C VAL A 127 7.78 -8.18 18.62
N MET A 128 7.70 -7.14 17.78
CA MET A 128 7.84 -7.25 16.33
C MET A 128 8.86 -6.27 15.76
N LYS A 129 9.40 -6.59 14.59
CA LYS A 129 10.32 -5.71 13.85
C LYS A 129 9.56 -4.53 13.22
N ARG A 130 10.31 -3.48 12.86
CA ARG A 130 9.76 -2.26 12.25
C ARG A 130 9.06 -2.50 10.90
N GLY A 131 9.59 -3.38 10.04
CA GLY A 131 8.94 -3.73 8.76
C GLY A 131 7.55 -4.34 8.94
N PRO A 132 7.39 -5.46 9.69
CA PRO A 132 6.07 -6.02 10.03
C PRO A 132 5.12 -5.02 10.70
N PHE A 133 5.62 -4.11 11.54
CA PHE A 133 4.81 -3.05 12.13
C PHE A 133 4.26 -2.09 11.06
N VAL A 134 5.09 -1.64 10.13
CA VAL A 134 4.64 -0.81 9.00
C VAL A 134 3.66 -1.56 8.12
N LEU A 135 3.86 -2.86 7.88
CA LEU A 135 2.90 -3.69 7.14
C LEU A 135 1.52 -3.74 7.83
N ALA A 136 1.50 -3.78 9.15
CA ALA A 136 0.24 -3.70 9.91
C ALA A 136 -0.45 -2.34 9.72
N LEU A 137 0.29 -1.23 9.71
CA LEU A 137 -0.26 0.09 9.41
C LEU A 137 -0.79 0.20 7.97
N LEU A 138 -0.10 -0.39 6.98
CA LEU A 138 -0.58 -0.45 5.60
C LEU A 138 -1.87 -1.27 5.45
N ASN A 139 -2.15 -2.16 6.39
CA ASN A 139 -3.40 -2.91 6.48
C ASN A 139 -4.52 -2.18 7.25
N HIS A 140 -4.25 -1.00 7.78
CA HIS A 140 -5.27 -0.21 8.46
C HIS A 140 -6.32 0.29 7.48
N ASN A 141 -7.57 0.35 7.92
CA ASN A 141 -8.69 0.81 7.09
C ASN A 141 -8.46 2.21 6.50
N ASP A 142 -7.85 3.10 7.26
CA ASP A 142 -7.62 4.48 6.84
C ASP A 142 -6.56 4.59 5.72
N PHE A 143 -5.75 3.55 5.49
CA PHE A 143 -4.84 3.51 4.35
C PHE A 143 -5.55 3.14 3.05
N VAL A 144 -6.50 2.20 3.09
CA VAL A 144 -7.19 1.69 1.88
C VAL A 144 -8.50 2.41 1.58
N THR A 145 -9.06 3.12 2.56
CA THR A 145 -10.35 3.81 2.45
C THR A 145 -10.13 5.32 2.45
N ILE A 146 -10.54 5.98 1.37
CA ILE A 146 -10.62 7.45 1.32
C ILE A 146 -11.92 7.86 2.01
N ARG A 147 -11.81 8.65 3.06
CA ARG A 147 -12.94 9.26 3.77
C ARG A 147 -13.20 10.69 3.30
#